data_438cc49c59188207a1a5d4b9ca70723d
#
_entry.id   438cc49c59188207a1a5d4b9ca70723d
#
_cell.length_a   1.000
_cell.length_b   1.000
_cell.length_c   1.000
_cell.angle_alpha   90.00
_cell.angle_beta   90.00
_cell.angle_gamma   90.00
#
_symmetry.space_group_name_H-M   'P 1'
#
loop_
_entity.id
_entity.type
_entity.pdbx_description
1 polymer ?
#
loop_
_entity_poly.entity_id
_entity_poly.type
_entity_poly.pdbx_seq_one_letter_code
_entity_poly.pdbx_strand_id
1 'polypeptide(L)'
;EKGLSFKDNFFDRIIAIHVLEHLPNLPVTIKESSRVLKENGLFQVVIPCEGSLAYSFARKISAERIFKKKYKMDYDWFIKSEHINKPDEIFEELSKFFKIKKKYYFPIPLPFEFCNLCIGMNLELKT
;
A
#
# COMPACT_ATOMS: atom_id res chain seq x y z
N GLU A 1 2.97 14.56 16.04
CA GLU A 1 3.63 14.74 14.72
C GLU A 1 3.04 15.96 14.04
N LYS A 2 3.89 16.79 13.44
CA LYS A 2 3.40 17.92 12.62
C LYS A 2 2.82 17.32 11.35
N GLY A 3 1.58 17.71 11.00
CA GLY A 3 0.98 17.36 9.71
C GLY A 3 1.80 17.87 8.53
N LEU A 4 1.42 17.48 7.31
CA LEU A 4 2.07 17.96 6.10
C LEU A 4 1.97 19.49 5.99
N SER A 5 3.06 20.16 5.61
CA SER A 5 3.13 21.63 5.49
C SER A 5 2.36 22.17 4.27
N PHE A 6 1.31 21.47 3.84
CA PHE A 6 0.43 21.88 2.75
C PHE A 6 -0.95 22.28 3.31
N LYS A 7 -1.59 23.24 2.64
CA LYS A 7 -2.96 23.62 2.96
C LYS A 7 -3.96 22.54 2.54
N ASP A 8 -5.17 22.59 3.07
CA ASP A 8 -6.26 21.73 2.69
C ASP A 8 -6.57 21.86 1.18
N ASN A 9 -7.01 20.77 0.55
CA ASN A 9 -7.40 20.74 -0.87
C ASN A 9 -6.31 21.26 -1.82
N PHE A 10 -5.06 20.86 -1.58
CA PHE A 10 -3.93 21.34 -2.36
C PHE A 10 -3.62 20.49 -3.59
N PHE A 11 -3.64 19.16 -3.46
CA PHE A 11 -3.22 18.24 -4.52
C PHE A 11 -4.39 17.72 -5.34
N ASP A 12 -4.21 17.69 -6.66
CA ASP A 12 -5.14 17.00 -7.58
C ASP A 12 -4.94 15.49 -7.56
N ARG A 13 -3.71 15.04 -7.21
CA ARG A 13 -3.35 13.62 -7.16
C ARG A 13 -2.33 13.35 -6.08
N ILE A 14 -2.54 12.25 -5.36
CA ILE A 14 -1.57 11.65 -4.44
C ILE A 14 -1.27 10.24 -4.93
N ILE A 15 -0.02 9.81 -4.85
CA ILE A 15 0.42 8.48 -5.27
C ILE A 15 1.23 7.86 -4.13
N ALA A 16 0.85 6.65 -3.73
CA ALA A 16 1.57 5.84 -2.76
C ALA A 16 1.80 4.43 -3.34
N ILE A 17 3.02 4.12 -3.72
CA ILE A 17 3.41 2.83 -4.31
C ILE A 17 4.36 2.13 -3.36
N HIS A 18 3.92 1.01 -2.77
CA HIS A 18 4.69 0.26 -1.78
C HIS A 18 5.24 1.14 -0.65
N VAL A 19 4.36 1.94 -0.05
CA VAL A 19 4.67 2.89 1.03
C VAL A 19 3.83 2.61 2.26
N LEU A 20 2.53 2.35 2.10
CA LEU A 20 1.58 2.28 3.22
C LEU A 20 1.89 1.13 4.18
N GLU A 21 2.44 0.04 3.69
CA GLU A 21 2.87 -1.11 4.49
C GLU A 21 4.01 -0.79 5.46
N HIS A 22 4.78 0.26 5.19
CA HIS A 22 5.95 0.66 5.98
C HIS A 22 5.70 1.81 6.96
N LEU A 23 4.51 2.41 6.94
CA LEU A 23 4.25 3.63 7.71
C LEU A 23 3.95 3.34 9.18
N PRO A 24 4.77 3.81 10.13
CA PRO A 24 4.54 3.57 11.55
C PRO A 24 3.28 4.27 12.07
N ASN A 25 2.78 5.28 11.39
CA ASN A 25 1.58 6.02 11.76
C ASN A 25 0.59 6.13 10.59
N LEU A 26 0.15 4.98 10.11
CA LEU A 26 -0.76 4.85 8.97
C LEU A 26 -2.04 5.69 9.13
N PRO A 27 -2.76 5.67 10.29
CA PRO A 27 -3.99 6.45 10.45
C PRO A 27 -3.79 7.95 10.25
N VAL A 28 -2.70 8.51 10.78
CA VAL A 28 -2.37 9.93 10.63
C VAL A 28 -2.05 10.27 9.18
N THR A 29 -1.26 9.42 8.51
CA THR A 29 -0.90 9.65 7.11
C THR A 29 -2.12 9.59 6.20
N ILE A 30 -3.04 8.65 6.40
CA ILE A 30 -4.26 8.55 5.61
C ILE A 30 -5.17 9.76 5.85
N LYS A 31 -5.33 10.19 7.10
CA LYS A 31 -6.07 11.41 7.45
C LYS A 31 -5.47 12.66 6.80
N GLU A 32 -4.16 12.83 6.87
CA GLU A 32 -3.47 13.95 6.24
C GLU A 32 -3.59 13.91 4.71
N SER A 33 -3.49 12.72 4.10
CA SER A 33 -3.72 12.54 2.67
C SER A 33 -5.13 12.99 2.27
N SER A 34 -6.14 12.67 3.08
CA SER A 34 -7.51 13.11 2.83
C SER A 34 -7.67 14.62 2.97
N ARG A 35 -6.97 15.26 3.90
CA ARG A 35 -7.03 16.71 4.12
C ARG A 35 -6.42 17.48 2.94
N VAL A 36 -5.26 17.05 2.46
CA VAL A 36 -4.54 17.77 1.41
C VAL A 36 -4.98 17.43 -0.01
N LEU A 37 -5.76 16.38 -0.19
CA LEU A 37 -6.34 16.02 -1.49
C LEU A 37 -7.56 16.90 -1.78
N LYS A 38 -7.69 17.40 -3.00
CA LYS A 38 -8.89 18.12 -3.46
C LYS A 38 -10.11 17.20 -3.48
N GLU A 39 -11.31 17.77 -3.37
CA GLU A 39 -12.60 17.04 -3.39
C GLU A 39 -12.74 16.11 -4.61
N ASN A 40 -12.30 16.57 -5.78
CA ASN A 40 -12.29 15.76 -7.02
C ASN A 40 -10.91 15.14 -7.30
N GLY A 41 -10.04 15.10 -6.30
CA GLY A 41 -8.71 14.56 -6.43
C GLY A 41 -8.69 13.03 -6.44
N LEU A 42 -7.58 12.48 -6.90
CA LEU A 42 -7.37 11.05 -7.01
C LEU A 42 -6.23 10.59 -6.09
N PHE A 43 -6.52 9.66 -5.20
CA PHE A 43 -5.48 8.96 -4.44
C PHE A 43 -5.23 7.59 -5.07
N GLN A 44 -4.03 7.39 -5.57
CA GLN A 44 -3.60 6.14 -6.21
C GLN A 44 -2.68 5.37 -5.27
N VAL A 45 -3.05 4.15 -4.97
CA VAL A 45 -2.35 3.29 -4.02
C VAL A 45 -1.99 1.98 -4.68
N VAL A 46 -0.78 1.50 -4.45
CA VAL A 46 -0.36 0.12 -4.77
C VAL A 46 0.18 -0.52 -3.51
N ILE A 47 -0.37 -1.66 -3.14
CA ILE A 47 0.07 -2.46 -1.98
C ILE A 47 0.39 -3.89 -2.41
N PRO A 48 1.30 -4.59 -1.73
CA PRO A 48 1.59 -5.99 -2.01
C PRO A 48 0.44 -6.90 -1.58
N CYS A 49 0.22 -7.98 -2.31
CA CYS A 49 -0.69 -9.08 -1.91
C CYS A 49 0.01 -10.01 -0.92
N GLU A 50 0.37 -9.51 0.25
CA GLU A 50 1.02 -10.32 1.28
C GLU A 50 0.16 -11.50 1.70
N GLY A 51 0.83 -12.66 1.86
CA GLY A 51 0.13 -13.91 2.17
C GLY A 51 -0.43 -14.62 0.96
N SER A 52 -0.45 -14.01 -0.24
CA SER A 52 -0.85 -14.71 -1.45
C SER A 52 0.18 -15.78 -1.85
N LEU A 53 -0.27 -16.83 -2.52
CA LEU A 53 0.61 -17.88 -3.03
C LEU A 53 1.58 -17.34 -4.07
N ALA A 54 1.10 -16.48 -4.97
CA ALA A 54 1.93 -15.86 -6.01
C ALA A 54 2.99 -14.95 -5.41
N TYR A 55 2.63 -14.09 -4.46
CA TYR A 55 3.57 -13.21 -3.76
C TYR A 55 4.63 -14.01 -3.00
N SER A 56 4.21 -15.02 -2.23
CA SER A 56 5.12 -15.87 -1.46
C SER A 56 6.10 -16.63 -2.36
N PHE A 57 5.62 -17.15 -3.50
CA PHE A 57 6.43 -17.87 -4.48
C PHE A 57 7.43 -16.94 -5.19
N ALA A 58 6.98 -15.79 -5.69
CA ALA A 58 7.83 -14.81 -6.36
C ALA A 58 8.92 -14.27 -5.41
N ARG A 59 8.56 -13.99 -4.17
CA ARG A 59 9.49 -13.58 -3.11
C ARG A 59 10.58 -14.61 -2.87
N LYS A 60 10.20 -15.88 -2.75
CA LYS A 60 11.10 -16.99 -2.46
C LYS A 60 12.12 -17.24 -3.57
N ILE A 61 11.70 -17.10 -4.83
CA ILE A 61 12.59 -17.33 -5.99
C ILE A 61 13.55 -16.16 -6.22
N SER A 62 13.10 -14.92 -6.03
CA SER A 62 13.86 -13.72 -6.39
C SER A 62 14.44 -12.98 -5.20
N ALA A 63 13.60 -12.25 -4.48
CA ALA A 63 14.04 -11.30 -3.45
C ALA A 63 14.75 -11.98 -2.26
N GLU A 64 14.18 -13.06 -1.74
CA GLU A 64 14.76 -13.80 -0.61
C GLU A 64 16.13 -14.39 -0.96
N ARG A 65 16.26 -14.97 -2.15
CA ARG A 65 17.53 -15.57 -2.61
C ARG A 65 18.62 -14.53 -2.75
N ILE A 66 18.31 -13.37 -3.34
CA ILE A 66 19.26 -12.27 -3.51
C ILE A 66 19.64 -11.68 -2.16
N PHE A 67 18.65 -11.45 -1.28
CA PHE A 67 18.85 -10.89 0.05
C PHE A 67 19.74 -11.77 0.93
N LYS A 68 19.43 -13.06 1.03
CA LYS A 68 20.22 -14.03 1.81
C LYS A 68 21.66 -14.12 1.30
N LYS A 69 21.86 -14.08 -0.02
CA LYS A 69 23.21 -14.09 -0.63
C LYS A 69 24.00 -12.83 -0.28
N LYS A 70 23.34 -11.67 -0.25
CA LYS A 70 24.00 -10.36 -0.03
C LYS A 70 24.22 -10.05 1.44
N TYR A 71 23.21 -10.28 2.28
CA TYR A 71 23.20 -9.81 3.66
C TYR A 71 23.41 -10.92 4.70
N LYS A 72 23.28 -12.19 4.33
CA LYS A 72 23.40 -13.37 5.24
C LYS A 72 22.48 -13.29 6.47
N MET A 73 21.32 -12.65 6.30
CA MET A 73 20.30 -12.44 7.33
C MET A 73 19.03 -13.20 6.99
N ASP A 74 18.19 -13.42 8.01
CA ASP A 74 16.85 -13.99 7.82
C ASP A 74 15.94 -12.99 7.07
N TYR A 75 15.46 -13.41 5.92
CA TYR A 75 14.61 -12.56 5.08
C TYR A 75 13.19 -12.42 5.63
N ASP A 76 12.65 -13.46 6.25
CA ASP A 76 11.30 -13.41 6.81
C ASP A 76 11.24 -12.48 8.03
N TRP A 77 12.28 -12.49 8.85
CA TRP A 77 12.42 -11.52 9.93
C TRP A 77 12.49 -10.09 9.39
N PHE A 78 13.31 -9.85 8.36
CA PHE A 78 13.47 -8.54 7.75
C PHE A 78 12.12 -8.02 7.21
N ILE A 79 11.41 -8.80 6.40
CA ILE A 79 10.13 -8.39 5.86
C ILE A 79 9.11 -8.10 6.96
N LYS A 80 9.02 -8.93 7.98
CA LYS A 80 8.11 -8.69 9.12
C LYS A 80 8.44 -7.42 9.91
N SER A 81 9.70 -7.02 9.95
CA SER A 81 10.11 -5.79 10.62
C SER A 81 9.84 -4.53 9.78
N GLU A 82 9.86 -4.66 8.45
CA GLU A 82 9.65 -3.55 7.51
C GLU A 82 8.17 -3.36 7.14
N HIS A 83 7.42 -4.46 6.98
CA HIS A 83 5.99 -4.42 6.65
C HIS A 83 5.16 -4.48 7.94
N ILE A 84 5.00 -3.33 8.57
CA ILE A 84 4.31 -3.20 9.86
C ILE A 84 2.78 -3.14 9.72
N ASN A 85 2.27 -2.72 8.55
CA ASN A 85 0.84 -2.68 8.28
C ASN A 85 0.44 -3.76 7.28
N LYS A 86 -0.53 -4.59 7.66
CA LYS A 86 -1.08 -5.62 6.79
C LYS A 86 -2.07 -5.04 5.78
N PRO A 87 -2.31 -5.72 4.64
CA PRO A 87 -3.28 -5.25 3.65
C PRO A 87 -4.66 -4.93 4.23
N ASP A 88 -5.18 -5.77 5.12
CA ASP A 88 -6.49 -5.56 5.75
C ASP A 88 -6.53 -4.27 6.58
N GLU A 89 -5.46 -3.99 7.34
CA GLU A 89 -5.33 -2.77 8.14
C GLU A 89 -5.28 -1.53 7.24
N ILE A 90 -4.55 -1.63 6.12
CA ILE A 90 -4.48 -0.56 5.13
C ILE A 90 -5.86 -0.30 4.51
N PHE A 91 -6.59 -1.35 4.12
CA PHE A 91 -7.95 -1.23 3.59
C PHE A 91 -8.90 -0.61 4.60
N GLU A 92 -8.84 -1.01 5.86
CA GLU A 92 -9.66 -0.45 6.93
C GLU A 92 -9.41 1.06 7.08
N GLU A 93 -8.14 1.49 7.20
CA GLU A 93 -7.79 2.90 7.35
C GLU A 93 -8.19 3.73 6.12
N LEU A 94 -7.91 3.25 4.91
CA LEU A 94 -8.34 3.92 3.68
C LEU A 94 -9.86 4.08 3.63
N SER A 95 -10.61 3.06 4.07
CA SER A 95 -12.07 3.06 4.03
C SER A 95 -12.72 4.12 4.89
N LYS A 96 -12.02 4.69 5.87
CA LYS A 96 -12.55 5.75 6.74
C LYS A 96 -12.74 7.08 5.99
N PHE A 97 -11.89 7.37 5.02
CA PHE A 97 -11.88 8.65 4.30
C PHE A 97 -12.13 8.52 2.80
N PHE A 98 -11.90 7.35 2.25
CA PHE A 98 -11.92 7.13 0.80
C PHE A 98 -12.91 6.04 0.39
N LYS A 99 -13.44 6.17 -0.83
CA LYS A 99 -14.15 5.11 -1.56
C LYS A 99 -13.28 4.60 -2.71
N ILE A 100 -13.30 3.30 -2.92
CA ILE A 100 -12.57 2.69 -4.03
C ILE A 100 -13.37 2.90 -5.33
N LYS A 101 -12.80 3.63 -6.27
CA LYS A 101 -13.36 3.83 -7.61
C LYS A 101 -13.03 2.66 -8.53
N LYS A 102 -11.79 2.17 -8.47
CA LYS A 102 -11.32 1.06 -9.30
C LYS A 102 -10.20 0.30 -8.62
N LYS A 103 -10.21 -1.04 -8.76
CA LYS A 103 -9.12 -1.94 -8.37
C LYS A 103 -8.45 -2.51 -9.60
N TYR A 104 -7.16 -2.72 -9.50
CA TYR A 104 -6.32 -3.38 -10.50
C TYR A 104 -5.51 -4.48 -9.83
N TYR A 105 -5.35 -5.58 -10.50
CA TYR A 105 -4.59 -6.73 -10.01
C TYR A 105 -3.43 -7.02 -10.95
N PHE A 106 -2.26 -7.34 -10.39
CA PHE A 106 -1.07 -7.63 -11.17
C PHE A 106 -0.35 -8.88 -10.64
N PRO A 107 0.13 -9.79 -11.50
CA PRO A 107 0.13 -9.71 -12.98
C PRO A 107 -1.17 -10.17 -13.65
N ILE A 108 -2.06 -10.85 -12.93
CA ILE A 108 -3.29 -11.42 -13.50
C ILE A 108 -4.45 -10.43 -13.27
N PRO A 109 -5.08 -9.88 -14.33
CA PRO A 109 -6.14 -8.88 -14.20
C PRO A 109 -7.49 -9.48 -13.75
N LEU A 110 -7.46 -10.43 -12.82
CA LEU A 110 -8.62 -11.06 -12.21
C LEU A 110 -8.65 -10.73 -10.71
N PRO A 111 -9.83 -10.59 -10.10
CA PRO A 111 -9.99 -10.14 -8.71
C PRO A 111 -9.67 -11.23 -7.67
N PHE A 112 -8.62 -11.99 -7.91
CA PHE A 112 -8.13 -13.04 -7.03
C PHE A 112 -6.78 -12.65 -6.44
N GLU A 113 -6.77 -12.31 -5.18
CA GLU A 113 -5.56 -11.89 -4.47
C GLU A 113 -4.50 -13.01 -4.41
N PHE A 114 -4.95 -14.27 -4.26
CA PHE A 114 -4.05 -15.42 -4.10
C PHE A 114 -3.11 -15.67 -5.29
N CYS A 115 -3.46 -15.20 -6.49
CA CYS A 115 -2.65 -15.35 -7.70
C CYS A 115 -1.95 -14.06 -8.15
N ASN A 116 -2.08 -12.99 -7.36
CA ASN A 116 -1.50 -11.69 -7.69
C ASN A 116 -0.38 -11.29 -6.73
N LEU A 117 0.49 -10.39 -7.21
CA LEU A 117 1.64 -9.86 -6.47
C LEU A 117 1.30 -8.55 -5.77
N CYS A 118 0.47 -7.73 -6.40
CA CYS A 118 0.03 -6.45 -5.84
C CYS A 118 -1.36 -6.06 -6.33
N ILE A 119 -1.96 -5.15 -5.57
CA ILE A 119 -3.26 -4.53 -5.86
C ILE A 119 -3.02 -3.04 -6.02
N GLY A 120 -3.42 -2.51 -7.19
CA GLY A 120 -3.53 -1.08 -7.42
C GLY A 120 -4.96 -0.60 -7.17
N MET A 121 -5.10 0.58 -6.59
CA MET A 121 -6.39 1.19 -6.31
C MET A 121 -6.42 2.65 -6.72
N ASN A 122 -7.50 3.04 -7.35
CA ASN A 122 -7.87 4.43 -7.50
C ASN A 122 -8.95 4.75 -6.46
N LEU A 123 -8.69 5.75 -5.64
CA LEU A 123 -9.51 6.14 -4.51
C LEU A 123 -9.95 7.60 -4.67
N GLU A 124 -11.20 7.89 -4.28
CA GLU A 124 -11.76 9.24 -4.20
C GLU A 124 -12.21 9.51 -2.77
N LEU A 125 -12.23 10.77 -2.36
CA LEU A 125 -12.77 11.14 -1.06
C LEU A 125 -14.22 10.68 -0.92
N LYS A 126 -14.59 10.26 0.27
CA LYS A 126 -16.00 10.08 0.64
C LYS A 126 -16.63 11.47 0.78
N THR A 127 -17.68 11.68 0.06
CA THR A 127 -18.56 12.83 0.22
C THR A 127 -19.47 12.62 1.41
#